data_52fa02d1519b335be411d6c99f5ba4de
#
_entry.id   52fa02d1519b335be411d6c99f5ba4de
#
_cell.length_a   1.000
_cell.length_b   1.000
_cell.length_c   1.000
_cell.angle_alpha   90.00
_cell.angle_beta   90.00
_cell.angle_gamma   90.00
#
_symmetry.space_group_name_H-M   'P 1'
#
loop_
_entity.id
_entity.type
_entity.pdbx_description
1 polymer ?
#
loop_
_entity_poly.entity_id
_entity_poly.type
_entity_poly.pdbx_seq_one_letter_code
_entity_poly.pdbx_strand_id
1 'polypeptide(L)'
;MGLAAAVIAFAGGGVARADVCPVPAYPGDAAPHEAVAQWMGYGANVATLPPELPVMGALVESGLTNLKRPDVDSVGYFQMRVGIWNTGPYAGFPDHPELQLQWFVDQAAAARKKRIAAGAPDPVAVETDWGDWIADVLRPGENMRGRYQLRLDEARGLLGAACSAGAGDPATPPAAIVPAPPPLLDTAAPVAELGGAHRQRALHRGAIVLTVSCPAETCTAVATATLRLPRSRRPVRIGAKPRRLAAGQRGRLRLPLDRGLRARVRKALRSRPSQAVTVVVLVVDTAGNRTVRTRTVRIAG
;
A
#
# COMPACT_ATOMS: atom_id res chain seq x y z
N MET A 1 -13.94 -58.02 -21.69
CA MET A 1 -14.65 -57.04 -20.85
C MET A 1 -13.66 -55.91 -20.53
N GLY A 2 -13.70 -54.84 -21.31
CA GLY A 2 -12.82 -53.69 -21.14
C GLY A 2 -13.55 -52.57 -20.40
N LEU A 3 -13.05 -52.13 -19.27
CA LEU A 3 -13.52 -50.92 -18.55
C LEU A 3 -12.92 -49.69 -19.23
N ALA A 4 -13.78 -48.89 -19.82
CA ALA A 4 -13.41 -47.54 -20.27
C ALA A 4 -13.46 -46.57 -19.08
N ALA A 5 -12.31 -46.00 -18.70
CA ALA A 5 -12.23 -44.95 -17.71
C ALA A 5 -12.59 -43.61 -18.37
N ALA A 6 -13.71 -43.02 -17.97
CA ALA A 6 -14.08 -41.66 -18.38
C ALA A 6 -13.24 -40.64 -17.60
N VAL A 7 -12.40 -39.93 -18.31
CA VAL A 7 -11.67 -38.76 -17.76
C VAL A 7 -12.61 -37.55 -17.78
N ILE A 8 -13.10 -37.15 -16.61
CA ILE A 8 -13.86 -35.90 -16.45
C ILE A 8 -12.84 -34.76 -16.40
N ALA A 9 -12.73 -33.99 -17.47
CA ALA A 9 -11.97 -32.74 -17.50
C ALA A 9 -12.78 -31.70 -16.74
N PHE A 10 -12.31 -31.31 -15.56
CA PHE A 10 -12.79 -30.09 -14.87
C PHE A 10 -12.27 -28.88 -15.66
N ALA A 11 -13.16 -28.26 -16.43
CA ALA A 11 -12.92 -26.90 -16.93
C ALA A 11 -12.90 -25.95 -15.72
N GLY A 12 -11.71 -25.59 -15.28
CA GLY A 12 -11.53 -24.52 -14.31
C GLY A 12 -12.01 -23.22 -14.94
N GLY A 13 -13.22 -22.75 -14.58
CA GLY A 13 -13.72 -21.44 -14.92
C GLY A 13 -12.86 -20.39 -14.22
N GLY A 14 -11.83 -19.89 -14.91
CA GLY A 14 -11.10 -18.71 -14.46
C GLY A 14 -12.08 -17.54 -14.47
N VAL A 15 -12.19 -16.84 -13.33
CA VAL A 15 -12.96 -15.60 -13.24
C VAL A 15 -12.35 -14.63 -14.25
N ALA A 16 -13.12 -14.18 -15.24
CA ALA A 16 -12.67 -13.19 -16.22
C ALA A 16 -12.41 -11.89 -15.45
N ARG A 17 -11.13 -11.53 -15.32
CA ARG A 17 -10.75 -10.23 -14.77
C ARG A 17 -11.00 -9.14 -15.82
N ALA A 18 -11.46 -7.98 -15.36
CA ALA A 18 -11.53 -6.82 -16.24
C ALA A 18 -10.13 -6.46 -16.74
N ASP A 19 -10.02 -6.18 -18.05
CA ASP A 19 -8.78 -5.67 -18.63
C ASP A 19 -8.53 -4.26 -18.07
N VAL A 20 -7.41 -4.10 -17.35
CA VAL A 20 -7.04 -2.83 -16.73
C VAL A 20 -5.93 -2.18 -17.57
N CYS A 21 -6.21 -0.98 -18.07
CA CYS A 21 -5.20 -0.17 -18.73
C CYS A 21 -4.13 0.26 -17.71
N PRO A 22 -2.84 0.30 -18.08
CA PRO A 22 -1.80 0.82 -17.22
C PRO A 22 -2.00 2.31 -16.95
N VAL A 23 -2.44 2.68 -15.76
CA VAL A 23 -2.61 4.08 -15.31
C VAL A 23 -1.84 4.26 -13.99
N PRO A 24 -0.50 4.41 -14.05
CA PRO A 24 0.33 4.44 -12.85
C PRO A 24 0.20 5.71 -12.02
N ALA A 25 -0.23 6.83 -12.64
CA ALA A 25 -0.35 8.12 -11.99
C ALA A 25 -1.82 8.48 -11.72
N TYR A 26 -2.04 9.20 -10.62
CA TYR A 26 -3.35 9.77 -10.32
C TYR A 26 -3.79 10.76 -11.41
N PRO A 27 -4.98 10.59 -12.03
CA PRO A 27 -5.40 11.42 -13.16
C PRO A 27 -5.87 12.83 -12.76
N GLY A 28 -6.07 13.09 -11.46
CA GLY A 28 -6.56 14.37 -10.94
C GLY A 28 -8.01 14.34 -10.49
N ASP A 29 -8.38 15.27 -9.57
CA ASP A 29 -9.73 15.36 -8.99
C ASP A 29 -10.83 15.68 -10.02
N ALA A 30 -10.48 16.32 -11.15
CA ALA A 30 -11.40 16.69 -12.23
C ALA A 30 -11.45 15.65 -13.37
N ALA A 31 -10.73 14.54 -13.24
CA ALA A 31 -10.72 13.51 -14.27
C ALA A 31 -12.08 12.79 -14.38
N PRO A 32 -12.44 12.27 -15.57
CA PRO A 32 -13.60 11.40 -15.73
C PRO A 32 -13.56 10.18 -14.81
N HIS A 33 -14.72 9.68 -14.40
CA HIS A 33 -14.81 8.53 -13.51
C HIS A 33 -14.11 7.28 -14.08
N GLU A 34 -14.13 7.11 -15.39
CA GLU A 34 -13.43 6.01 -16.08
C GLU A 34 -11.92 6.06 -15.85
N ALA A 35 -11.32 7.26 -15.95
CA ALA A 35 -9.90 7.44 -15.71
C ALA A 35 -9.53 7.18 -14.23
N VAL A 36 -10.37 7.63 -13.30
CA VAL A 36 -10.21 7.35 -11.86
C VAL A 36 -10.36 5.87 -11.57
N ALA A 37 -11.36 5.21 -12.17
CA ALA A 37 -11.59 3.77 -12.03
C ALA A 37 -10.39 2.97 -12.55
N GLN A 38 -9.85 3.30 -13.72
CA GLN A 38 -8.66 2.65 -14.29
C GLN A 38 -7.44 2.82 -13.38
N TRP A 39 -7.20 4.02 -12.87
CA TRP A 39 -6.12 4.26 -11.91
C TRP A 39 -6.26 3.40 -10.64
N MET A 40 -7.47 3.34 -10.07
CA MET A 40 -7.75 2.51 -8.90
C MET A 40 -7.61 1.01 -9.21
N GLY A 41 -8.16 0.58 -10.33
CA GLY A 41 -8.08 -0.81 -10.79
C GLY A 41 -6.65 -1.25 -11.06
N TYR A 42 -5.84 -0.38 -11.68
CA TYR A 42 -4.42 -0.64 -11.89
C TYR A 42 -3.68 -0.82 -10.55
N GLY A 43 -3.90 0.06 -9.57
CA GLY A 43 -3.29 -0.06 -8.25
C GLY A 43 -3.68 -1.35 -7.52
N ALA A 44 -4.93 -1.78 -7.64
CA ALA A 44 -5.39 -3.06 -7.09
C ALA A 44 -4.76 -4.26 -7.82
N ASN A 45 -4.69 -4.23 -9.16
CA ASN A 45 -4.11 -5.29 -9.97
C ASN A 45 -2.62 -5.49 -9.68
N VAL A 46 -1.85 -4.41 -9.52
CA VAL A 46 -0.44 -4.45 -9.09
C VAL A 46 -0.29 -5.15 -7.73
N ALA A 47 -1.27 -5.01 -6.84
CA ALA A 47 -1.31 -5.68 -5.55
C ALA A 47 -1.93 -7.09 -5.60
N THR A 48 -2.19 -7.64 -6.78
CA THR A 48 -2.84 -8.96 -6.99
C THR A 48 -4.24 -9.07 -6.39
N LEU A 49 -4.96 -7.94 -6.35
CA LEU A 49 -6.36 -7.85 -5.97
C LEU A 49 -7.23 -7.69 -7.23
N PRO A 50 -8.52 -8.07 -7.18
CA PRO A 50 -9.46 -7.73 -8.25
C PRO A 50 -9.51 -6.22 -8.47
N PRO A 51 -9.38 -5.75 -9.72
CA PRO A 51 -9.37 -4.32 -10.03
C PRO A 51 -10.67 -3.60 -9.68
N GLU A 52 -11.78 -4.33 -9.62
CA GLU A 52 -13.11 -3.82 -9.29
C GLU A 52 -13.23 -3.41 -7.82
N LEU A 53 -12.48 -4.04 -6.90
CA LEU A 53 -12.66 -3.82 -5.45
C LEU A 53 -12.58 -2.36 -5.02
N PRO A 54 -11.52 -1.59 -5.32
CA PRO A 54 -11.46 -0.19 -4.92
C PRO A 54 -12.51 0.67 -5.62
N VAL A 55 -12.85 0.33 -6.86
CA VAL A 55 -13.87 1.07 -7.63
C VAL A 55 -15.25 0.88 -6.99
N MET A 56 -15.64 -0.36 -6.69
CA MET A 56 -16.89 -0.68 -5.97
C MET A 56 -16.96 0.04 -4.62
N GLY A 57 -15.85 0.05 -3.87
CA GLY A 57 -15.76 0.76 -2.59
C GLY A 57 -15.97 2.25 -2.74
N ALA A 58 -15.25 2.90 -3.63
CA ALA A 58 -15.33 4.33 -3.88
C ALA A 58 -16.69 4.77 -4.45
N LEU A 59 -17.32 3.95 -5.29
CA LEU A 59 -18.68 4.20 -5.80
C LEU A 59 -19.71 4.30 -4.67
N VAL A 60 -19.60 3.48 -3.64
CA VAL A 60 -20.51 3.51 -2.49
C VAL A 60 -20.21 4.67 -1.55
N GLU A 61 -18.93 4.91 -1.24
CA GLU A 61 -18.51 5.86 -0.21
C GLU A 61 -18.58 7.32 -0.68
N SER A 62 -18.25 7.57 -1.94
CA SER A 62 -18.09 8.94 -2.45
C SER A 62 -18.68 9.18 -3.85
N GLY A 63 -19.27 8.17 -4.48
CA GLY A 63 -19.65 8.25 -5.90
C GLY A 63 -18.44 8.45 -6.81
N LEU A 64 -17.31 7.82 -6.46
CA LEU A 64 -16.02 7.91 -7.18
C LEU A 64 -15.48 9.37 -7.26
N THR A 65 -15.76 10.18 -6.25
CA THR A 65 -15.30 11.57 -6.14
C THR A 65 -14.38 11.73 -4.94
N ASN A 66 -13.27 12.46 -5.10
CA ASN A 66 -12.37 12.78 -3.99
C ASN A 66 -12.98 13.87 -3.10
N LEU A 67 -13.87 13.48 -2.19
CA LEU A 67 -14.62 14.41 -1.35
C LEU A 67 -13.73 15.04 -0.29
N LYS A 68 -13.48 16.34 -0.41
CA LYS A 68 -12.77 17.17 0.55
C LYS A 68 -13.79 17.98 1.34
N ARG A 69 -14.16 17.52 2.54
CA ARG A 69 -15.09 18.21 3.44
C ARG A 69 -14.37 18.59 4.72
N PRO A 70 -14.02 19.88 4.92
CA PRO A 70 -13.22 20.30 6.07
C PRO A 70 -13.96 20.22 7.40
N ASP A 71 -15.28 20.13 7.39
CA ASP A 71 -16.19 20.09 8.53
C ASP A 71 -16.57 18.67 9.00
N VAL A 72 -16.13 17.63 8.29
CA VAL A 72 -16.35 16.23 8.66
C VAL A 72 -15.03 15.48 8.76
N ASP A 73 -14.97 14.50 9.69
CA ASP A 73 -13.77 13.69 9.93
C ASP A 73 -13.49 12.69 8.79
N SER A 74 -14.45 12.45 7.89
CA SER A 74 -14.33 11.46 6.79
C SER A 74 -14.13 12.18 5.45
N VAL A 75 -13.04 11.84 4.73
CA VAL A 75 -12.66 12.48 3.46
C VAL A 75 -12.19 11.47 2.42
N GLY A 76 -12.17 11.91 1.18
CA GLY A 76 -11.61 11.19 0.05
C GLY A 76 -12.54 10.15 -0.57
N TYR A 77 -11.97 9.35 -1.45
CA TYR A 77 -12.69 8.30 -2.18
C TYR A 77 -13.34 7.24 -1.29
N PHE A 78 -12.68 6.89 -0.19
CA PHE A 78 -13.10 5.83 0.72
C PHE A 78 -13.64 6.35 2.05
N GLN A 79 -13.95 7.65 2.14
CA GLN A 79 -14.44 8.29 3.36
C GLN A 79 -13.62 7.92 4.62
N MET A 80 -12.30 8.00 4.46
CA MET A 80 -11.36 7.67 5.52
C MET A 80 -11.41 8.71 6.64
N ARG A 81 -11.45 8.25 7.89
CA ARG A 81 -11.49 9.13 9.06
C ARG A 81 -10.12 9.75 9.34
N VAL A 82 -10.04 11.08 9.25
CA VAL A 82 -8.80 11.85 9.42
C VAL A 82 -8.19 11.61 10.80
N GLY A 83 -9.00 11.64 11.86
CA GLY A 83 -8.54 11.42 13.23
C GLY A 83 -7.97 10.01 13.48
N ILE A 84 -8.27 9.04 12.61
CA ILE A 84 -7.78 7.67 12.74
C ILE A 84 -6.61 7.39 11.80
N TRP A 85 -6.71 7.79 10.54
CA TRP A 85 -5.83 7.32 9.48
C TRP A 85 -4.77 8.32 9.03
N ASN A 86 -4.91 9.61 9.38
CA ASN A 86 -3.90 10.63 9.01
C ASN A 86 -2.62 10.50 9.85
N THR A 87 -2.05 9.32 9.86
CA THR A 87 -0.87 8.98 10.66
C THR A 87 -0.08 7.82 10.03
N GLY A 88 1.17 7.69 10.39
CA GLY A 88 2.02 6.58 9.93
C GLY A 88 2.22 6.59 8.41
N PRO A 89 1.97 5.46 7.71
CA PRO A 89 2.18 5.37 6.27
C PRO A 89 1.16 6.17 5.46
N TYR A 90 0.05 6.58 6.06
CA TYR A 90 -1.03 7.32 5.40
C TYR A 90 -1.10 8.78 5.82
N ALA A 91 -0.07 9.30 6.53
CA ALA A 91 -0.03 10.71 6.92
C ALA A 91 -0.04 11.62 5.69
N GLY A 92 -0.99 12.54 5.63
CA GLY A 92 -1.23 13.43 4.48
C GLY A 92 -2.28 12.92 3.50
N PHE A 93 -2.92 11.79 3.74
CA PHE A 93 -3.90 11.19 2.81
C PHE A 93 -5.05 12.13 2.39
N PRO A 94 -5.50 13.12 3.17
CA PRO A 94 -6.54 14.04 2.72
C PRO A 94 -6.15 14.81 1.44
N ASP A 95 -4.86 15.10 1.28
CA ASP A 95 -4.31 15.83 0.14
C ASP A 95 -3.61 14.93 -0.89
N HIS A 96 -3.51 13.63 -0.59
CA HIS A 96 -2.79 12.65 -1.40
C HIS A 96 -3.67 11.42 -1.71
N PRO A 97 -4.43 11.45 -2.82
CA PRO A 97 -5.31 10.36 -3.24
C PRO A 97 -4.59 9.00 -3.38
N GLU A 98 -3.31 9.01 -3.72
CA GLU A 98 -2.48 7.81 -3.82
C GLU A 98 -2.37 7.09 -2.46
N LEU A 99 -2.34 7.85 -1.37
CA LEU A 99 -2.33 7.28 -0.01
C LEU A 99 -3.68 6.69 0.38
N GLN A 100 -4.78 7.23 -0.18
CA GLN A 100 -6.11 6.66 0.03
C GLN A 100 -6.23 5.31 -0.65
N LEU A 101 -5.81 5.22 -1.93
CA LEU A 101 -5.79 3.95 -2.67
C LEU A 101 -4.85 2.94 -1.99
N GLN A 102 -3.66 3.39 -1.58
CA GLN A 102 -2.71 2.56 -0.86
C GLN A 102 -3.31 1.98 0.44
N TRP A 103 -4.01 2.83 1.21
CA TRP A 103 -4.71 2.38 2.41
C TRP A 103 -5.75 1.30 2.11
N PHE A 104 -6.59 1.52 1.09
CA PHE A 104 -7.61 0.55 0.69
C PHE A 104 -6.98 -0.80 0.33
N VAL A 105 -5.95 -0.79 -0.51
CA VAL A 105 -5.23 -1.98 -0.96
C VAL A 105 -4.59 -2.73 0.22
N ASP A 106 -3.92 -2.00 1.13
CA ASP A 106 -3.30 -2.60 2.32
C ASP A 106 -4.35 -3.22 3.26
N GLN A 107 -5.51 -2.56 3.46
CA GLN A 107 -6.61 -3.10 4.28
C GLN A 107 -7.28 -4.29 3.60
N ALA A 108 -7.48 -4.26 2.28
CA ALA A 108 -8.04 -5.38 1.52
C ALA A 108 -7.14 -6.62 1.59
N ALA A 109 -5.83 -6.45 1.42
CA ALA A 109 -4.86 -7.53 1.58
C ALA A 109 -4.85 -8.11 3.02
N ALA A 110 -4.98 -7.26 4.02
CA ALA A 110 -5.07 -7.68 5.42
C ALA A 110 -6.37 -8.45 5.73
N ALA A 111 -7.52 -7.96 5.22
CA ALA A 111 -8.81 -8.63 5.34
C ALA A 111 -8.81 -10.00 4.64
N ARG A 112 -8.23 -10.11 3.43
CA ARG A 112 -8.02 -11.38 2.71
C ARG A 112 -7.25 -12.38 3.58
N LYS A 113 -6.10 -11.97 4.14
CA LYS A 113 -5.30 -12.83 5.03
C LYS A 113 -6.09 -13.29 6.24
N LYS A 114 -6.87 -12.41 6.84
CA LYS A 114 -7.73 -12.74 8.00
C LYS A 114 -8.80 -13.77 7.64
N ARG A 115 -9.48 -13.62 6.48
CA ARG A 115 -10.51 -14.56 6.00
C ARG A 115 -9.92 -15.95 5.76
N ILE A 116 -8.80 -16.04 5.04
CA ILE A 116 -8.11 -17.30 4.78
C ILE A 116 -7.67 -17.98 6.09
N ALA A 117 -7.11 -17.22 7.03
CA ALA A 117 -6.69 -17.74 8.33
C ALA A 117 -7.87 -18.23 9.19
N ALA A 118 -9.09 -17.72 8.95
CA ALA A 118 -10.32 -18.20 9.57
C ALA A 118 -10.94 -19.42 8.85
N GLY A 119 -10.27 -19.97 7.83
CA GLY A 119 -10.74 -21.13 7.08
C GLY A 119 -11.71 -20.82 5.94
N ALA A 120 -11.95 -19.54 5.62
CA ALA A 120 -12.75 -19.18 4.47
C ALA A 120 -11.96 -19.38 3.15
N PRO A 121 -12.64 -19.64 2.02
CA PRO A 121 -12.02 -19.63 0.70
C PRO A 121 -11.31 -18.30 0.42
N ASP A 122 -10.29 -18.31 -0.45
CA ASP A 122 -9.67 -17.06 -0.89
C ASP A 122 -10.70 -16.19 -1.63
N PRO A 123 -11.03 -15.00 -1.11
CA PRO A 123 -12.08 -14.15 -1.69
C PRO A 123 -11.76 -13.69 -3.13
N VAL A 124 -10.50 -13.73 -3.56
CA VAL A 124 -10.15 -13.45 -4.97
C VAL A 124 -10.85 -14.41 -5.94
N ALA A 125 -11.09 -15.65 -5.53
CA ALA A 125 -11.75 -16.67 -6.34
C ALA A 125 -13.28 -16.68 -6.21
N VAL A 126 -13.84 -15.89 -5.27
CA VAL A 126 -15.28 -15.91 -4.95
C VAL A 126 -15.87 -14.52 -5.17
N GLU A 127 -16.23 -14.24 -6.41
CA GLU A 127 -16.72 -12.92 -6.83
C GLU A 127 -17.93 -12.42 -6.05
N THR A 128 -18.86 -13.34 -5.70
CA THR A 128 -20.04 -13.00 -4.91
C THR A 128 -19.72 -12.47 -3.51
N ASP A 129 -18.51 -12.68 -3.01
CA ASP A 129 -18.06 -12.28 -1.68
C ASP A 129 -17.29 -10.94 -1.69
N TRP A 130 -17.08 -10.33 -2.85
CA TRP A 130 -16.31 -9.08 -2.96
C TRP A 130 -16.97 -7.93 -2.21
N GLY A 131 -18.29 -7.85 -2.23
CA GLY A 131 -19.03 -6.86 -1.47
C GLY A 131 -18.78 -6.98 0.05
N ASP A 132 -18.82 -8.19 0.58
CA ASP A 132 -18.52 -8.45 1.98
C ASP A 132 -17.04 -8.24 2.32
N TRP A 133 -16.14 -8.55 1.40
CA TRP A 133 -14.73 -8.26 1.57
C TRP A 133 -14.47 -6.76 1.66
N ILE A 134 -15.09 -5.94 0.79
CA ILE A 134 -15.02 -4.47 0.86
C ILE A 134 -15.62 -3.97 2.18
N ALA A 135 -16.73 -4.55 2.63
CA ALA A 135 -17.35 -4.19 3.90
C ALA A 135 -16.45 -4.50 5.11
N ASP A 136 -15.60 -5.52 5.05
CA ASP A 136 -14.59 -5.79 6.09
C ASP A 136 -13.47 -4.74 6.10
N VAL A 137 -13.19 -4.12 4.96
CA VAL A 137 -12.22 -3.01 4.82
C VAL A 137 -12.79 -1.71 5.37
N LEU A 138 -13.96 -1.32 4.86
CA LEU A 138 -14.57 0.01 5.08
C LEU A 138 -15.38 0.08 6.37
N ARG A 139 -15.84 -1.06 6.88
CA ARG A 139 -16.59 -1.23 8.14
C ARG A 139 -17.83 -0.34 8.25
N PRO A 140 -18.73 -0.41 7.26
CA PRO A 140 -19.99 0.29 7.32
C PRO A 140 -20.89 -0.26 8.43
N GLY A 141 -21.99 0.45 8.73
CA GLY A 141 -23.06 -0.14 9.53
C GLY A 141 -23.61 -1.43 8.88
N GLU A 142 -24.07 -2.39 9.70
CA GLU A 142 -24.49 -3.73 9.24
C GLU A 142 -25.52 -3.68 8.09
N ASN A 143 -26.48 -2.77 8.15
CA ASN A 143 -27.51 -2.57 7.11
C ASN A 143 -26.95 -2.01 5.78
N MET A 144 -25.69 -1.64 5.73
CA MET A 144 -25.04 -1.05 4.56
C MET A 144 -24.10 -2.01 3.81
N ARG A 145 -23.76 -3.16 4.43
CA ARG A 145 -22.77 -4.12 3.91
C ARG A 145 -23.06 -4.60 2.49
N GLY A 146 -24.31 -4.94 2.19
CA GLY A 146 -24.69 -5.46 0.86
C GLY A 146 -24.61 -4.46 -0.30
N ARG A 147 -24.39 -3.17 -0.03
CA ARG A 147 -24.38 -2.14 -1.08
C ARG A 147 -23.19 -2.24 -2.03
N TYR A 148 -22.06 -2.71 -1.55
CA TYR A 148 -20.83 -2.78 -2.36
C TYR A 148 -20.99 -3.78 -3.51
N GLN A 149 -21.57 -4.96 -3.25
CA GLN A 149 -21.76 -5.97 -4.29
C GLN A 149 -22.65 -5.47 -5.45
N LEU A 150 -23.61 -4.60 -5.18
CA LEU A 150 -24.49 -4.01 -6.19
C LEU A 150 -23.76 -3.08 -7.19
N ARG A 151 -22.50 -2.74 -6.90
CA ARG A 151 -21.68 -1.87 -7.76
C ARG A 151 -20.73 -2.61 -8.70
N LEU A 152 -20.76 -3.94 -8.71
CA LEU A 152 -19.83 -4.75 -9.49
C LEU A 152 -19.95 -4.46 -11.00
N ASP A 153 -21.16 -4.47 -11.54
CA ASP A 153 -21.37 -4.25 -12.97
C ASP A 153 -21.01 -2.82 -13.39
N GLU A 154 -21.32 -1.83 -12.54
CA GLU A 154 -20.93 -0.43 -12.77
C GLU A 154 -19.39 -0.28 -12.74
N ALA A 155 -18.70 -0.91 -11.79
CA ALA A 155 -17.25 -0.91 -11.72
C ALA A 155 -16.61 -1.53 -12.97
N ARG A 156 -17.15 -2.63 -13.46
CA ARG A 156 -16.72 -3.27 -14.72
C ARG A 156 -16.95 -2.38 -15.93
N GLY A 157 -18.10 -1.73 -16.01
CA GLY A 157 -18.39 -0.77 -17.08
C GLY A 157 -17.37 0.36 -17.14
N LEU A 158 -17.04 0.94 -16.00
CA LEU A 158 -16.01 2.01 -15.90
C LEU A 158 -14.60 1.51 -16.24
N LEU A 159 -14.24 0.30 -15.80
CA LEU A 159 -12.95 -0.30 -16.13
C LEU A 159 -12.83 -0.67 -17.62
N GLY A 160 -13.90 -1.16 -18.25
CA GLY A 160 -13.91 -1.54 -19.67
C GLY A 160 -13.94 -0.35 -20.62
N ALA A 161 -14.64 0.74 -20.26
CA ALA A 161 -14.86 1.89 -21.14
C ALA A 161 -13.56 2.64 -21.49
N ALA A 162 -12.61 2.76 -20.54
CA ALA A 162 -11.39 3.53 -20.73
C ALA A 162 -10.38 2.87 -21.68
N CYS A 163 -10.35 1.55 -21.78
CA CYS A 163 -9.48 0.84 -22.72
C CYS A 163 -9.98 0.97 -24.17
N SER A 164 -11.29 1.16 -24.35
CA SER A 164 -11.91 1.37 -25.66
C SER A 164 -11.76 2.80 -26.19
N ALA A 165 -11.64 3.79 -25.31
CA ALA A 165 -11.48 5.19 -25.70
C ALA A 165 -10.07 5.52 -26.29
N GLY A 166 -9.08 4.62 -26.12
CA GLY A 166 -7.78 4.70 -26.77
C GLY A 166 -7.72 4.12 -28.18
N ALA A 167 -8.77 3.41 -28.62
CA ALA A 167 -8.92 2.88 -29.97
C ALA A 167 -9.79 3.84 -30.82
N GLY A 168 -9.32 5.07 -30.98
CA GLY A 168 -9.94 6.02 -31.93
C GLY A 168 -9.82 5.49 -33.35
N ASP A 169 -10.94 5.62 -34.10
CA ASP A 169 -11.17 5.26 -35.49
C ASP A 169 -9.94 5.54 -36.39
N PRO A 170 -9.59 4.65 -37.35
CA PRO A 170 -8.49 4.87 -38.25
C PRO A 170 -8.88 5.83 -39.36
N ALA A 171 -8.83 7.12 -39.13
CA ALA A 171 -8.92 8.15 -40.15
C ALA A 171 -7.49 8.59 -40.54
N THR A 172 -7.06 8.11 -41.71
CA THR A 172 -5.97 8.62 -42.57
C THR A 172 -4.53 8.62 -41.98
N PRO A 173 -3.57 7.94 -42.61
CA PRO A 173 -2.21 7.86 -42.09
C PRO A 173 -1.45 9.16 -42.33
N PRO A 174 -1.05 9.91 -41.30
CA PRO A 174 0.08 10.80 -41.42
C PRO A 174 1.37 9.98 -41.36
N ALA A 175 2.38 10.45 -42.07
CA ALA A 175 3.67 9.81 -42.27
C ALA A 175 4.24 9.16 -41.00
N ALA A 176 4.81 7.96 -41.19
CA ALA A 176 5.36 7.10 -40.16
C ALA A 176 6.30 7.82 -39.17
N ILE A 177 5.77 8.26 -38.06
CA ILE A 177 6.55 8.49 -36.85
C ILE A 177 6.69 7.11 -36.21
N VAL A 178 7.88 6.55 -36.26
CA VAL A 178 8.22 5.33 -35.50
C VAL A 178 7.89 5.61 -34.02
N PRO A 179 6.92 4.92 -33.40
CA PRO A 179 6.66 5.16 -31.99
C PRO A 179 7.90 4.80 -31.20
N ALA A 180 8.35 5.70 -30.34
CA ALA A 180 9.33 5.35 -29.32
C ALA A 180 8.80 4.13 -28.53
N PRO A 181 9.63 3.13 -28.22
CA PRO A 181 9.20 1.97 -27.45
C PRO A 181 8.58 2.47 -26.13
N PRO A 182 7.46 1.86 -25.67
CA PRO A 182 6.85 2.25 -24.42
C PRO A 182 7.91 2.21 -23.32
N PRO A 183 7.95 3.18 -22.41
CA PRO A 183 8.89 3.15 -21.30
C PRO A 183 8.70 1.83 -20.56
N LEU A 184 9.78 1.06 -20.43
CA LEU A 184 9.79 -0.19 -19.71
C LEU A 184 9.29 0.12 -18.28
N LEU A 185 8.15 -0.49 -17.90
CA LEU A 185 7.63 -0.41 -16.53
C LEU A 185 8.75 -0.91 -15.60
N ASP A 186 9.21 -0.03 -14.74
CA ASP A 186 10.17 -0.43 -13.72
C ASP A 186 9.43 -1.29 -12.67
N THR A 187 9.66 -2.58 -12.74
CA THR A 187 9.15 -3.58 -11.79
C THR A 187 10.23 -4.04 -10.81
N ALA A 188 11.43 -3.49 -10.92
CA ALA A 188 12.56 -3.86 -10.09
C ALA A 188 12.41 -3.23 -8.70
N ALA A 189 12.53 -4.07 -7.66
CA ALA A 189 12.52 -3.55 -6.29
C ALA A 189 13.79 -2.70 -6.03
N PRO A 190 13.66 -1.53 -5.38
CA PRO A 190 14.78 -0.62 -5.18
C PRO A 190 15.90 -1.28 -4.38
N VAL A 191 17.12 -1.12 -4.87
CA VAL A 191 18.31 -1.53 -4.13
C VAL A 191 18.61 -0.50 -3.06
N ALA A 192 18.54 -0.91 -1.79
CA ALA A 192 18.79 -0.03 -0.67
C ALA A 192 19.95 -0.52 0.19
N GLU A 193 20.88 0.37 0.48
CA GLU A 193 21.99 0.13 1.39
C GLU A 193 21.74 0.79 2.73
N LEU A 194 21.90 0.02 3.81
CA LEU A 194 21.78 0.53 5.18
C LEU A 194 23.16 0.63 5.84
N GLY A 195 23.47 1.82 6.33
CA GLY A 195 24.65 2.13 7.10
C GLY A 195 24.32 2.59 8.52
N GLY A 196 25.37 2.91 9.25
CA GLY A 196 25.32 3.41 10.63
C GLY A 196 26.00 2.47 11.62
N ALA A 197 26.38 3.01 12.78
CA ALA A 197 27.08 2.23 13.80
C ALA A 197 26.16 1.15 14.42
N HIS A 198 26.67 -0.06 14.59
CA HIS A 198 25.97 -1.15 15.28
C HIS A 198 25.74 -0.85 16.76
N ARG A 199 26.67 -0.14 17.40
CA ARG A 199 26.58 0.30 18.79
C ARG A 199 26.45 1.81 18.83
N GLN A 200 25.39 2.32 19.45
CA GLN A 200 25.09 3.75 19.45
C GLN A 200 24.83 4.28 20.86
N ARG A 201 25.37 5.44 21.17
CA ARG A 201 25.04 6.22 22.37
C ARG A 201 23.72 7.00 22.15
N ALA A 202 22.64 6.25 21.88
CA ALA A 202 21.36 6.83 21.49
C ALA A 202 20.71 7.66 22.61
N LEU A 203 21.01 7.37 23.87
CA LEU A 203 20.52 8.18 25.01
C LEU A 203 21.10 9.58 25.00
N HIS A 204 22.38 9.72 24.69
CA HIS A 204 23.06 11.02 24.61
C HIS A 204 22.58 11.82 23.39
N ARG A 205 22.43 11.17 22.25
CA ARG A 205 21.99 11.79 21.00
C ARG A 205 20.48 12.03 20.93
N GLY A 206 19.71 11.44 21.83
CA GLY A 206 18.25 11.49 21.85
C GLY A 206 17.58 10.77 20.68
N ALA A 207 18.32 9.97 19.92
CA ALA A 207 17.80 9.21 18.78
C ALA A 207 18.70 8.03 18.40
N ILE A 208 18.12 7.02 17.74
CA ILE A 208 18.83 6.06 16.93
C ILE A 208 18.99 6.65 15.53
N VAL A 209 20.18 6.54 14.95
CA VAL A 209 20.48 7.11 13.63
C VAL A 209 21.00 6.02 12.71
N LEU A 210 20.35 5.89 11.55
CA LEU A 210 20.80 5.06 10.44
C LEU A 210 21.10 5.94 9.24
N THR A 211 21.97 5.47 8.36
CA THR A 211 22.11 6.02 7.01
C THR A 211 21.45 5.06 6.02
N VAL A 212 20.86 5.62 4.99
CA VAL A 212 20.27 4.88 3.89
C VAL A 212 20.68 5.54 2.58
N SER A 213 20.91 4.75 1.54
CA SER A 213 21.10 5.21 0.16
C SER A 213 20.42 4.25 -0.81
N CYS A 214 19.94 4.80 -1.92
CA CYS A 214 19.46 4.06 -3.07
C CYS A 214 20.44 4.34 -4.22
N PRO A 215 21.37 3.43 -4.53
CA PRO A 215 22.45 3.74 -5.48
C PRO A 215 21.97 4.05 -6.89
N ALA A 216 21.00 3.30 -7.38
CA ALA A 216 20.58 3.33 -8.78
C ALA A 216 19.45 4.31 -9.09
N GLU A 217 18.62 4.66 -8.10
CA GLU A 217 17.36 5.36 -8.35
C GLU A 217 16.91 6.26 -7.20
N THR A 218 15.97 7.16 -7.49
CA THR A 218 15.30 7.98 -6.48
C THR A 218 14.38 7.12 -5.62
N CYS A 219 14.47 7.25 -4.31
CA CYS A 219 13.65 6.46 -3.39
C CYS A 219 13.14 7.26 -2.20
N THR A 220 12.12 6.75 -1.53
CA THR A 220 11.64 7.22 -0.24
C THR A 220 11.87 6.14 0.82
N ALA A 221 12.58 6.49 1.89
CA ALA A 221 12.90 5.57 2.97
C ALA A 221 12.18 5.95 4.27
N VAL A 222 11.57 4.96 4.93
CA VAL A 222 10.90 5.08 6.23
C VAL A 222 11.48 4.04 7.17
N ALA A 223 11.83 4.43 8.39
CA ALA A 223 12.34 3.50 9.39
C ALA A 223 11.42 3.38 10.60
N THR A 224 11.21 2.15 11.05
CA THR A 224 10.51 1.83 12.29
C THR A 224 11.39 0.95 13.16
N ALA A 225 11.47 1.23 14.46
CA ALA A 225 12.20 0.39 15.39
C ALA A 225 11.28 -0.15 16.49
N THR A 226 11.56 -1.39 16.89
CA THR A 226 10.85 -2.06 17.98
C THR A 226 11.81 -2.34 19.13
N LEU A 227 11.51 -1.78 20.30
CA LEU A 227 12.26 -1.98 21.53
C LEU A 227 11.50 -2.87 22.49
N ARG A 228 12.11 -3.94 22.93
CA ARG A 228 11.62 -4.78 24.04
C ARG A 228 12.37 -4.41 25.32
N LEU A 229 11.70 -3.69 26.18
CA LEU A 229 12.27 -3.29 27.47
C LEU A 229 11.96 -4.34 28.55
N PRO A 230 12.90 -4.61 29.49
CA PRO A 230 12.63 -5.48 30.63
C PRO A 230 11.42 -5.00 31.41
N ARG A 231 10.60 -5.92 31.90
CA ARG A 231 9.35 -5.66 32.66
C ARG A 231 8.26 -4.91 31.88
N SER A 232 8.40 -4.74 30.53
CA SER A 232 7.35 -4.19 29.69
C SER A 232 6.63 -5.33 28.95
N ARG A 233 5.32 -5.48 29.16
CA ARG A 233 4.52 -6.50 28.47
C ARG A 233 4.37 -6.20 26.97
N ARG A 234 4.44 -4.93 26.58
CA ARG A 234 4.30 -4.51 25.19
C ARG A 234 5.61 -3.89 24.69
N PRO A 235 6.04 -4.23 23.46
CA PRO A 235 7.17 -3.57 22.84
C PRO A 235 6.84 -2.10 22.54
N VAL A 236 7.85 -1.23 22.60
CA VAL A 236 7.73 0.17 22.21
C VAL A 236 8.14 0.31 20.76
N ARG A 237 7.27 0.93 19.95
CA ARG A 237 7.57 1.27 18.56
C ARG A 237 7.95 2.74 18.47
N ILE A 238 8.96 3.05 17.65
CA ILE A 238 9.39 4.40 17.31
C ILE A 238 9.59 4.47 15.80
N GLY A 239 9.24 5.60 15.20
CA GLY A 239 9.35 5.83 13.75
C GLY A 239 10.25 7.02 13.42
N ALA A 240 10.86 6.98 12.24
CA ALA A 240 11.50 8.12 11.61
C ALA A 240 10.54 8.77 10.62
N LYS A 241 10.66 10.08 10.42
CA LYS A 241 9.95 10.76 9.32
C LYS A 241 10.41 10.18 7.97
N PRO A 242 9.51 10.05 6.98
CA PRO A 242 9.88 9.66 5.63
C PRO A 242 10.96 10.59 5.07
N ARG A 243 11.90 10.02 4.29
CA ARG A 243 12.94 10.79 3.63
C ARG A 243 13.08 10.39 2.19
N ARG A 244 12.86 11.34 1.29
CA ARG A 244 13.13 11.18 -0.14
C ARG A 244 14.62 11.39 -0.39
N LEU A 245 15.21 10.57 -1.23
CA LEU A 245 16.62 10.53 -1.60
C LEU A 245 16.72 10.46 -3.12
N ALA A 246 17.56 11.29 -3.70
CA ALA A 246 17.95 11.12 -5.10
C ALA A 246 18.83 9.89 -5.28
N ALA A 247 18.96 9.39 -6.51
CA ALA A 247 19.87 8.29 -6.85
C ALA A 247 21.28 8.57 -6.32
N GLY A 248 21.90 7.61 -5.66
CA GLY A 248 23.21 7.72 -5.03
C GLY A 248 23.29 8.60 -3.78
N GLN A 249 22.25 9.34 -3.45
CA GLN A 249 22.23 10.22 -2.29
C GLN A 249 22.17 9.41 -0.98
N ARG A 250 23.04 9.76 -0.02
CA ARG A 250 22.96 9.25 1.34
C ARG A 250 22.10 10.14 2.22
N GLY A 251 21.10 9.54 2.90
CA GLY A 251 20.25 10.20 3.87
C GLY A 251 20.42 9.64 5.27
N ARG A 252 20.06 10.44 6.27
CA ARG A 252 20.00 9.99 7.66
C ARG A 252 18.55 9.81 8.09
N LEU A 253 18.21 8.63 8.60
CA LEU A 253 16.95 8.32 9.26
C LEU A 253 17.16 8.44 10.76
N ARG A 254 16.42 9.35 11.37
CA ARG A 254 16.52 9.64 12.81
C ARG A 254 15.25 9.16 13.50
N LEU A 255 15.37 8.15 14.36
CA LEU A 255 14.29 7.61 15.18
C LEU A 255 14.40 8.25 16.58
N PRO A 256 13.56 9.23 16.90
CA PRO A 256 13.68 9.98 18.15
C PRO A 256 13.32 9.10 19.35
N LEU A 257 14.06 9.28 20.43
CA LEU A 257 13.73 8.75 21.74
C LEU A 257 13.17 9.89 22.58
N ASP A 258 11.90 9.90 22.87
CA ASP A 258 11.30 10.89 23.76
C ASP A 258 11.87 10.80 25.19
N ARG A 259 11.57 11.79 26.01
CA ARG A 259 12.10 11.89 27.39
C ARG A 259 11.72 10.66 28.23
N GLY A 260 10.48 10.18 28.12
CA GLY A 260 9.98 9.03 28.87
C GLY A 260 10.67 7.74 28.44
N LEU A 261 10.81 7.52 27.13
CA LEU A 261 11.49 6.34 26.59
C LEU A 261 13.00 6.34 26.95
N ARG A 262 13.67 7.49 26.90
CA ARG A 262 15.06 7.62 27.33
C ARG A 262 15.24 7.21 28.80
N ALA A 263 14.34 7.64 29.69
CA ALA A 263 14.38 7.25 31.10
C ALA A 263 14.19 5.73 31.29
N ARG A 264 13.27 5.12 30.55
CA ARG A 264 13.03 3.67 30.56
C ARG A 264 14.22 2.88 30.04
N VAL A 265 14.81 3.31 28.91
CA VAL A 265 16.01 2.68 28.32
C VAL A 265 17.21 2.84 29.28
N ARG A 266 17.40 4.00 29.88
CA ARG A 266 18.47 4.20 30.90
C ARG A 266 18.30 3.26 32.10
N LYS A 267 17.08 3.06 32.58
CA LYS A 267 16.80 2.08 33.65
C LYS A 267 17.12 0.67 33.22
N ALA A 268 16.79 0.28 31.99
CA ALA A 268 17.10 -1.05 31.46
C ALA A 268 18.61 -1.30 31.31
N LEU A 269 19.39 -0.25 30.97
CA LEU A 269 20.84 -0.34 30.82
C LEU A 269 21.60 -0.43 32.16
N ARG A 270 20.94 -0.18 33.30
CA ARG A 270 21.55 -0.43 34.62
C ARG A 270 21.75 -1.92 34.92
N SER A 271 20.90 -2.76 34.33
CA SER A 271 20.96 -4.23 34.50
C SER A 271 21.60 -4.93 33.30
N ARG A 272 21.83 -4.23 32.19
CA ARG A 272 22.42 -4.79 30.96
C ARG A 272 23.27 -3.75 30.26
N PRO A 273 24.52 -4.06 29.83
CA PRO A 273 25.43 -3.07 29.24
C PRO A 273 24.98 -2.53 27.88
N SER A 274 24.01 -3.19 27.24
CA SER A 274 23.41 -2.72 25.99
C SER A 274 22.00 -3.30 25.78
N GLN A 275 21.19 -2.56 25.03
CA GLN A 275 19.85 -2.97 24.60
C GLN A 275 19.82 -3.13 23.09
N ALA A 276 19.49 -4.32 22.61
CA ALA A 276 19.29 -4.57 21.17
C ALA A 276 17.95 -4.00 20.70
N VAL A 277 17.97 -3.39 19.54
CA VAL A 277 16.83 -2.79 18.88
C VAL A 277 16.83 -3.24 17.43
N THR A 278 15.72 -3.83 16.99
CA THR A 278 15.54 -4.17 15.58
C THR A 278 14.90 -2.98 14.86
N VAL A 279 15.56 -2.49 13.83
CA VAL A 279 15.08 -1.41 12.97
C VAL A 279 14.74 -2.02 11.62
N VAL A 280 13.51 -1.79 11.17
CA VAL A 280 13.01 -2.16 9.85
C VAL A 280 12.95 -0.88 9.02
N VAL A 281 13.52 -0.90 7.84
CA VAL A 281 13.50 0.21 6.88
C VAL A 281 12.75 -0.27 5.65
N LEU A 282 11.64 0.38 5.36
CA LEU A 282 10.90 0.26 4.11
C LEU A 282 11.46 1.31 3.15
N VAL A 283 11.81 0.88 1.95
CA VAL A 283 12.24 1.75 0.86
C VAL A 283 11.31 1.55 -0.31
N VAL A 284 10.84 2.65 -0.88
CA VAL A 284 9.91 2.68 -2.02
C VAL A 284 10.53 3.56 -3.08
N ASP A 285 10.60 3.09 -4.32
CA ASP A 285 11.04 3.89 -5.47
C ASP A 285 9.93 4.80 -6.03
N THR A 286 10.19 5.46 -7.15
CA THR A 286 9.22 6.32 -7.82
C THR A 286 8.15 5.54 -8.59
N ALA A 287 8.40 4.28 -8.92
CA ALA A 287 7.44 3.37 -9.55
C ALA A 287 6.55 2.63 -8.54
N GLY A 288 6.84 2.79 -7.22
CA GLY A 288 6.07 2.13 -6.15
C GLY A 288 6.60 0.77 -5.74
N ASN A 289 7.68 0.28 -6.36
CA ASN A 289 8.32 -0.97 -5.95
C ASN A 289 8.94 -0.83 -4.57
N ARG A 290 9.00 -1.93 -3.81
CA ARG A 290 9.32 -1.88 -2.39
C ARG A 290 10.44 -2.85 -2.02
N THR A 291 11.32 -2.38 -1.17
CA THR A 291 12.34 -3.21 -0.51
C THR A 291 12.27 -3.00 1.00
N VAL A 292 12.33 -4.09 1.75
CA VAL A 292 12.43 -4.06 3.21
C VAL A 292 13.82 -4.50 3.61
N ARG A 293 14.47 -3.69 4.44
CA ARG A 293 15.78 -4.00 5.05
C ARG A 293 15.66 -3.96 6.56
N THR A 294 16.32 -4.89 7.22
CA THR A 294 16.32 -4.97 8.68
C THR A 294 17.74 -4.83 9.20
N ARG A 295 17.89 -4.08 10.29
CA ARG A 295 19.18 -3.90 10.95
C ARG A 295 19.02 -3.92 12.47
N THR A 296 19.88 -4.65 13.15
CA THR A 296 19.95 -4.61 14.61
C THR A 296 20.98 -3.58 15.06
N VAL A 297 20.54 -2.67 15.94
CA VAL A 297 21.38 -1.65 16.57
C VAL A 297 21.41 -1.93 18.07
N ARG A 298 22.57 -1.79 18.70
CA ARG A 298 22.72 -1.87 20.15
C ARG A 298 22.82 -0.47 20.75
N ILE A 299 21.85 -0.12 21.59
CA ILE A 299 21.92 1.10 22.39
C ILE A 299 22.83 0.80 23.58
N ALA A 300 23.87 1.64 23.75
CA ALA A 300 24.76 1.63 24.90
C ALA A 300 24.52 2.89 25.76
N GLY A 301 24.86 2.82 27.03
CA GLY A 301 24.88 3.95 27.96
C GLY A 301 25.93 4.98 27.62
#